data_cca5dc26c07b4f1cbf3cee1d758ae2f4
#
_entry.id   cca5dc26c07b4f1cbf3cee1d758ae2f4
#
_cell.length_a   1.000
_cell.length_b   1.000
_cell.length_c   1.000
_cell.angle_alpha   90.00
_cell.angle_beta   90.00
_cell.angle_gamma   90.00
#
_symmetry.space_group_name_H-M   'P 1'
#
loop_
_entity.id
_entity.type
_entity.pdbx_description
1 polymer ?
#
loop_
_entity_poly.entity_id
_entity_poly.type
_entity_poly.pdbx_seq_one_letter_code
_entity_poly.pdbx_strand_id
1 'polypeptide(L)'
;KWAQEKGITGGIGNGLFGPNQPCTRAQIVTFLWRAAGSPEPKAMSSFADVSTDAYYAKAVAWAVENGITTGTGDGKFSPDATCTRAQSVTFLFRAIGKLVDSKAEFSDVLTDSYYANAVAWAVENGVTNGIGDGLFGPDNSCTRAQIVTFLFRAYQGK
;
A
#
# COMPACT_ATOMS: atom_id res chain seq x y z
N LYS A 1 6.75 -10.43 12.18
CA LYS A 1 7.34 -11.76 12.02
C LYS A 1 7.01 -12.38 10.66
N TRP A 2 5.73 -12.48 10.30
CA TRP A 2 5.31 -12.97 8.99
C TRP A 2 6.01 -12.26 7.83
N ALA A 3 6.05 -10.92 7.86
CA ALA A 3 6.64 -10.13 6.78
C ALA A 3 8.14 -10.38 6.67
N GLN A 4 8.83 -10.55 7.79
CA GLN A 4 10.26 -10.90 7.77
C GLN A 4 10.47 -12.31 7.21
N GLU A 5 9.64 -13.26 7.61
CA GLU A 5 9.74 -14.65 7.14
C GLU A 5 9.50 -14.75 5.64
N LYS A 6 8.63 -13.89 5.09
CA LYS A 6 8.34 -13.86 3.65
C LYS A 6 9.30 -12.96 2.86
N GLY A 7 10.28 -12.34 3.53
CA GLY A 7 11.23 -11.46 2.87
C GLY A 7 10.63 -10.13 2.42
N ILE A 8 9.49 -9.74 2.98
CA ILE A 8 8.80 -8.50 2.60
C ILE A 8 9.50 -7.30 3.19
N THR A 9 9.98 -7.41 4.42
CA THR A 9 10.69 -6.32 5.08
C THR A 9 11.90 -6.82 5.84
N GLY A 10 12.98 -6.03 5.84
CA GLY A 10 14.17 -6.26 6.63
C GLY A 10 14.27 -5.37 7.86
N GLY A 11 13.26 -4.52 8.09
CA GLY A 11 13.27 -3.56 9.19
C GLY A 11 13.98 -2.26 8.82
N ILE A 12 14.34 -1.49 9.85
CA ILE A 12 14.99 -0.18 9.67
C ILE A 12 16.45 -0.16 10.12
N GLY A 13 17.02 -1.33 10.44
CA GLY A 13 18.37 -1.45 10.91
C GLY A 13 18.43 -1.74 12.41
N ASN A 14 19.61 -2.10 12.90
CA ASN A 14 19.86 -2.39 14.31
C ASN A 14 18.90 -3.44 14.91
N GLY A 15 18.39 -4.34 14.08
CA GLY A 15 17.43 -5.35 14.51
C GLY A 15 16.03 -4.82 14.79
N LEU A 16 15.75 -3.55 14.44
CA LEU A 16 14.46 -2.91 14.70
C LEU A 16 13.61 -2.91 13.45
N PHE A 17 12.31 -3.14 13.62
CA PHE A 17 11.35 -3.04 12.52
C PHE A 17 10.87 -1.62 12.29
N GLY A 18 10.80 -0.79 13.33
CA GLY A 18 10.26 0.56 13.27
C GLY A 18 8.74 0.56 13.14
N PRO A 19 8.01 -0.19 14.01
CA PRO A 19 6.56 -0.39 13.82
C PRO A 19 5.74 0.89 13.90
N ASN A 20 6.19 1.86 14.68
CA ASN A 20 5.44 3.09 14.88
C ASN A 20 5.84 4.21 13.91
N GLN A 21 6.78 3.96 13.02
CA GLN A 21 7.18 4.95 12.05
C GLN A 21 6.17 5.01 10.90
N PRO A 22 5.89 6.20 10.36
CA PRO A 22 5.04 6.30 9.18
C PRO A 22 5.64 5.53 8.01
N CYS A 23 4.78 4.93 7.22
CA CYS A 23 5.20 4.20 6.03
C CYS A 23 5.17 5.13 4.83
N THR A 24 6.25 5.14 4.05
CA THR A 24 6.31 5.95 2.83
C THR A 24 5.69 5.21 1.66
N ARG A 25 5.38 5.96 0.60
CA ARG A 25 4.88 5.37 -0.64
C ARG A 25 5.86 4.36 -1.22
N ALA A 26 7.16 4.68 -1.19
CA ALA A 26 8.21 3.75 -1.64
C ALA A 26 8.19 2.45 -0.83
N GLN A 27 8.02 2.57 0.48
CA GLN A 27 8.01 1.40 1.35
C GLN A 27 6.83 0.48 1.07
N ILE A 28 5.61 1.03 0.94
CA ILE A 28 4.45 0.16 0.70
C ILE A 28 4.51 -0.53 -0.65
N VAL A 29 4.91 0.16 -1.72
CA VAL A 29 5.02 -0.51 -3.02
C VAL A 29 6.11 -1.57 -3.01
N THR A 30 7.20 -1.34 -2.26
CA THR A 30 8.26 -2.34 -2.11
C THR A 30 7.75 -3.56 -1.34
N PHE A 31 6.98 -3.36 -0.29
CA PHE A 31 6.37 -4.47 0.47
C PHE A 31 5.45 -5.29 -0.44
N LEU A 32 4.60 -4.62 -1.23
CA LEU A 32 3.70 -5.29 -2.16
C LEU A 32 4.46 -6.08 -3.23
N TRP A 33 5.50 -5.48 -3.78
CA TRP A 33 6.34 -6.10 -4.79
C TRP A 33 7.00 -7.38 -4.25
N ARG A 34 7.55 -7.28 -3.03
CA ARG A 34 8.18 -8.44 -2.38
C ARG A 34 7.15 -9.51 -2.05
N ALA A 35 5.95 -9.13 -1.61
CA ALA A 35 4.88 -10.09 -1.35
C ALA A 35 4.45 -10.81 -2.61
N ALA A 36 4.58 -10.18 -3.77
CA ALA A 36 4.27 -10.77 -5.06
C ALA A 36 5.41 -11.65 -5.62
N GLY A 37 6.51 -11.78 -4.88
CA GLY A 37 7.64 -12.59 -5.28
C GLY A 37 8.74 -11.82 -6.00
N SER A 38 8.76 -10.51 -5.87
CA SER A 38 9.75 -9.61 -6.47
C SER A 38 9.89 -9.80 -7.99
N PRO A 39 8.78 -9.77 -8.76
CA PRO A 39 8.87 -9.99 -10.19
C PRO A 39 9.64 -8.88 -10.90
N GLU A 40 10.43 -9.25 -11.91
CA GLU A 40 11.17 -8.27 -12.69
C GLU A 40 10.22 -7.44 -13.55
N PRO A 41 10.30 -6.11 -13.49
CA PRO A 41 9.50 -5.27 -14.37
C PRO A 41 10.05 -5.33 -15.79
N LYS A 42 9.17 -5.13 -16.78
CA LYS A 42 9.57 -5.16 -18.19
C LYS A 42 10.40 -3.94 -18.57
N ALA A 43 10.15 -2.81 -17.93
CA ALA A 43 10.86 -1.57 -18.17
C ALA A 43 10.88 -0.76 -16.88
N MET A 44 11.87 0.11 -16.72
CA MET A 44 11.92 1.00 -15.57
C MET A 44 10.97 2.17 -15.79
N SER A 45 10.42 2.69 -14.69
CA SER A 45 9.55 3.86 -14.76
C SER A 45 10.35 5.13 -15.06
N SER A 46 9.65 6.13 -15.58
CA SER A 46 10.28 7.40 -15.98
C SER A 46 10.00 8.54 -15.00
N PHE A 47 9.69 8.24 -13.75
CA PHE A 47 9.46 9.28 -12.75
C PHE A 47 10.76 10.05 -12.47
N ALA A 48 10.64 11.38 -12.44
CA ALA A 48 11.80 12.25 -12.23
C ALA A 48 12.44 12.07 -10.84
N ASP A 49 11.63 11.68 -9.86
CA ASP A 49 12.08 11.53 -8.48
C ASP A 49 12.39 10.09 -8.08
N VAL A 50 12.49 9.18 -9.03
CA VAL A 50 12.85 7.77 -8.77
C VAL A 50 14.15 7.46 -9.54
N SER A 51 15.24 7.34 -8.76
CA SER A 51 16.52 6.92 -9.33
C SER A 51 16.48 5.45 -9.68
N THR A 52 17.09 5.06 -10.79
CA THR A 52 17.17 3.65 -11.20
C THR A 52 17.98 2.81 -10.21
N ASP A 53 18.79 3.46 -9.37
CA ASP A 53 19.60 2.78 -8.36
C ASP A 53 18.89 2.66 -7.01
N ALA A 54 17.71 3.26 -6.85
CA ALA A 54 16.97 3.20 -5.60
C ALA A 54 16.49 1.78 -5.31
N TYR A 55 16.43 1.42 -4.02
CA TYR A 55 16.00 0.08 -3.63
C TYR A 55 14.57 -0.22 -4.08
N TYR A 56 13.76 0.82 -4.27
CA TYR A 56 12.35 0.69 -4.66
C TYR A 56 12.12 0.87 -6.17
N ALA A 57 13.19 1.07 -6.94
CA ALA A 57 13.02 1.39 -8.37
C ALA A 57 12.26 0.30 -9.13
N LYS A 58 12.60 -0.97 -8.92
CA LYS A 58 11.92 -2.08 -9.58
C LYS A 58 10.49 -2.23 -9.09
N ALA A 59 10.27 -2.03 -7.79
CA ALA A 59 8.93 -2.11 -7.21
C ALA A 59 8.00 -1.04 -7.79
N VAL A 60 8.50 0.18 -7.95
CA VAL A 60 7.73 1.27 -8.57
C VAL A 60 7.40 0.94 -10.03
N ALA A 61 8.38 0.46 -10.80
CA ALA A 61 8.17 0.07 -12.19
C ALA A 61 7.11 -1.03 -12.30
N TRP A 62 7.22 -2.05 -11.46
CA TRP A 62 6.24 -3.13 -11.39
C TRP A 62 4.84 -2.61 -11.06
N ALA A 63 4.75 -1.69 -10.10
CA ALA A 63 3.46 -1.12 -9.68
C ALA A 63 2.80 -0.34 -10.82
N VAL A 64 3.57 0.39 -11.60
CA VAL A 64 3.05 1.11 -12.76
C VAL A 64 2.55 0.13 -13.82
N GLU A 65 3.33 -0.90 -14.14
CA GLU A 65 2.95 -1.92 -15.13
C GLU A 65 1.65 -2.62 -14.76
N ASN A 66 1.41 -2.82 -13.48
CA ASN A 66 0.24 -3.56 -12.99
C ASN A 66 -0.92 -2.65 -12.60
N GLY A 67 -0.85 -1.37 -12.94
CA GLY A 67 -1.95 -0.44 -12.69
C GLY A 67 -2.17 -0.12 -11.23
N ILE A 68 -1.19 -0.36 -10.38
CA ILE A 68 -1.28 -0.11 -8.93
C ILE A 68 -1.13 1.38 -8.64
N THR A 69 -0.28 2.06 -9.40
CA THR A 69 -0.05 3.48 -9.24
C THR A 69 0.20 4.15 -10.59
N THR A 70 -0.16 5.43 -10.68
CA THR A 70 0.21 6.28 -11.81
C THR A 70 1.10 7.43 -11.35
N GLY A 71 1.46 7.44 -10.05
CA GLY A 71 2.23 8.51 -9.46
C GLY A 71 1.34 9.57 -8.82
N THR A 72 1.96 10.70 -8.44
CA THR A 72 1.25 11.79 -7.77
C THR A 72 1.03 13.01 -8.69
N GLY A 73 1.51 12.93 -9.93
CA GLY A 73 1.37 14.00 -10.91
C GLY A 73 2.71 14.62 -11.26
N ASP A 74 2.73 15.40 -12.32
CA ASP A 74 3.92 16.12 -12.80
C ASP A 74 5.14 15.22 -13.02
N GLY A 75 4.91 13.97 -13.41
CA GLY A 75 5.99 13.02 -13.66
C GLY A 75 6.69 12.54 -12.39
N LYS A 76 6.03 12.63 -11.24
CA LYS A 76 6.61 12.23 -9.96
C LYS A 76 5.84 11.08 -9.33
N PHE A 77 6.57 10.22 -8.62
CA PHE A 77 5.99 9.15 -7.80
C PHE A 77 5.83 9.58 -6.35
N SER A 78 6.65 10.48 -5.88
CA SER A 78 6.71 10.94 -4.47
C SER A 78 7.08 9.79 -3.52
N PRO A 79 8.25 9.18 -3.71
CA PRO A 79 8.63 7.99 -2.94
C PRO A 79 8.72 8.23 -1.44
N ASP A 80 9.16 9.41 -1.03
CA ASP A 80 9.39 9.72 0.38
C ASP A 80 8.15 10.30 1.08
N ALA A 81 7.06 10.50 0.34
CA ALA A 81 5.82 10.99 0.95
C ALA A 81 5.21 9.91 1.83
N THR A 82 4.68 10.34 2.98
CA THR A 82 3.98 9.43 3.89
C THR A 82 2.71 8.91 3.22
N CYS A 83 2.50 7.62 3.32
CA CYS A 83 1.32 6.98 2.74
C CYS A 83 0.13 7.11 3.69
N THR A 84 -1.00 7.60 3.18
CA THR A 84 -2.23 7.67 3.96
C THR A 84 -2.92 6.32 4.00
N ARG A 85 -3.89 6.17 4.90
CA ARG A 85 -4.70 4.96 4.97
C ARG A 85 -5.47 4.73 3.66
N ALA A 86 -6.00 5.81 3.07
CA ALA A 86 -6.70 5.72 1.78
C ALA A 86 -5.76 5.22 0.68
N GLN A 87 -4.55 5.77 0.62
CA GLN A 87 -3.55 5.34 -0.37
C GLN A 87 -3.16 3.88 -0.15
N SER A 88 -2.99 3.49 1.10
CA SER A 88 -2.56 2.13 1.46
C SER A 88 -3.58 1.07 1.01
N VAL A 89 -4.86 1.27 1.34
CA VAL A 89 -5.89 0.30 0.92
C VAL A 89 -6.09 0.33 -0.59
N THR A 90 -5.89 1.49 -1.22
CA THR A 90 -6.00 1.60 -2.68
C THR A 90 -4.88 0.83 -3.37
N PHE A 91 -3.65 0.93 -2.89
CA PHE A 91 -2.53 0.15 -3.44
C PHE A 91 -2.81 -1.35 -3.30
N LEU A 92 -3.24 -1.79 -2.12
CA LEU A 92 -3.58 -3.19 -1.87
C LEU A 92 -4.71 -3.66 -2.79
N PHE A 93 -5.77 -2.88 -2.89
CA PHE A 93 -6.92 -3.20 -3.74
C PHE A 93 -6.51 -3.36 -5.20
N ARG A 94 -5.71 -2.43 -5.70
CA ARG A 94 -5.24 -2.48 -7.10
C ARG A 94 -4.29 -3.66 -7.35
N ALA A 95 -3.55 -4.05 -6.32
CA ALA A 95 -2.61 -5.17 -6.45
C ALA A 95 -3.31 -6.53 -6.42
N ILE A 96 -4.24 -6.74 -5.48
CA ILE A 96 -4.82 -8.05 -5.23
C ILE A 96 -6.33 -8.05 -5.00
N GLY A 97 -6.97 -6.88 -5.00
CA GLY A 97 -8.39 -6.77 -4.68
C GLY A 97 -9.31 -7.00 -5.87
N LYS A 98 -10.59 -7.10 -5.57
CA LYS A 98 -11.66 -7.18 -6.56
C LYS A 98 -12.81 -6.31 -6.10
N LEU A 99 -13.57 -5.80 -7.06
CA LEU A 99 -14.77 -5.03 -6.72
C LEU A 99 -15.73 -5.89 -5.92
N VAL A 100 -16.33 -5.27 -4.91
CA VAL A 100 -17.32 -5.92 -4.04
C VAL A 100 -18.64 -5.18 -4.19
N ASP A 101 -19.75 -5.89 -3.93
CA ASP A 101 -21.08 -5.29 -4.04
C ASP A 101 -21.43 -4.46 -2.81
N SER A 102 -20.85 -4.78 -1.66
CA SER A 102 -21.11 -4.06 -0.43
C SER A 102 -20.46 -2.69 -0.46
N LYS A 103 -20.96 -1.79 0.37
CA LYS A 103 -20.39 -0.46 0.55
C LYS A 103 -19.99 -0.29 2.00
N ALA A 104 -18.82 0.26 2.21
CA ALA A 104 -18.38 0.60 3.56
C ALA A 104 -19.13 1.86 4.02
N GLU A 105 -19.64 1.83 5.23
CA GLU A 105 -20.43 2.94 5.77
C GLU A 105 -19.60 3.72 6.78
N PHE A 106 -18.64 4.48 6.27
CA PHE A 106 -17.84 5.40 7.10
C PHE A 106 -18.25 6.82 6.74
N SER A 107 -18.46 7.64 7.77
CA SER A 107 -18.90 9.02 7.55
C SER A 107 -17.84 9.87 6.86
N ASP A 108 -16.58 9.50 6.94
CA ASP A 108 -15.47 10.21 6.32
C ASP A 108 -15.02 9.63 4.98
N VAL A 109 -15.82 8.72 4.39
CA VAL A 109 -15.52 8.13 3.07
C VAL A 109 -16.69 8.44 2.14
N LEU A 110 -16.46 9.33 1.17
CA LEU A 110 -17.47 9.68 0.18
C LEU A 110 -17.54 8.59 -0.88
N THR A 111 -18.76 8.32 -1.36
CA THR A 111 -19.00 7.23 -2.33
C THR A 111 -18.31 7.45 -3.68
N ASP A 112 -17.99 8.71 -4.01
CA ASP A 112 -17.32 9.04 -5.26
C ASP A 112 -15.81 9.26 -5.10
N SER A 113 -15.25 9.00 -3.92
CA SER A 113 -13.82 9.13 -3.71
C SER A 113 -13.06 8.03 -4.46
N TYR A 114 -11.80 8.31 -4.82
CA TYR A 114 -10.98 7.35 -5.58
C TYR A 114 -10.74 6.06 -4.79
N TYR A 115 -10.86 6.11 -3.47
CA TYR A 115 -10.57 4.98 -2.58
C TYR A 115 -11.83 4.27 -2.06
N ALA A 116 -13.02 4.70 -2.47
CA ALA A 116 -14.25 4.13 -1.92
C ALA A 116 -14.37 2.62 -2.15
N ASN A 117 -14.08 2.17 -3.36
CA ASN A 117 -14.12 0.73 -3.68
C ASN A 117 -13.05 -0.03 -2.93
N ALA A 118 -11.87 0.55 -2.77
CA ALA A 118 -10.77 -0.08 -2.03
C ALA A 118 -11.13 -0.24 -0.56
N VAL A 119 -11.76 0.77 0.04
CA VAL A 119 -12.21 0.71 1.44
C VAL A 119 -13.26 -0.38 1.62
N ALA A 120 -14.24 -0.44 0.72
CA ALA A 120 -15.29 -1.47 0.77
C ALA A 120 -14.69 -2.88 0.69
N TRP A 121 -13.77 -3.08 -0.26
CA TRP A 121 -13.05 -4.34 -0.40
C TRP A 121 -12.28 -4.69 0.88
N ALA A 122 -11.57 -3.73 1.44
CA ALA A 122 -10.73 -3.95 2.61
C ALA A 122 -11.57 -4.37 3.83
N VAL A 123 -12.73 -3.73 4.02
CA VAL A 123 -13.63 -4.08 5.12
C VAL A 123 -14.22 -5.47 4.90
N GLU A 124 -14.72 -5.76 3.70
CA GLU A 124 -15.34 -7.05 3.41
C GLU A 124 -14.37 -8.21 3.56
N ASN A 125 -13.10 -7.99 3.23
CA ASN A 125 -12.06 -9.02 3.31
C ASN A 125 -11.30 -9.01 4.64
N GLY A 126 -11.77 -8.27 5.62
CA GLY A 126 -11.18 -8.26 6.95
C GLY A 126 -9.81 -7.62 7.04
N VAL A 127 -9.43 -6.81 6.05
CA VAL A 127 -8.14 -6.11 6.03
C VAL A 127 -8.13 -5.02 7.09
N THR A 128 -9.22 -4.29 7.20
CA THR A 128 -9.38 -3.24 8.21
C THR A 128 -10.85 -3.08 8.59
N ASN A 129 -11.08 -2.55 9.80
CA ASN A 129 -12.42 -2.22 10.27
C ASN A 129 -12.58 -0.71 10.51
N GLY A 130 -11.60 0.09 10.15
CA GLY A 130 -11.59 1.51 10.41
C GLY A 130 -10.86 1.86 11.70
N ILE A 131 -11.08 3.09 12.19
CA ILE A 131 -10.39 3.59 13.39
C ILE A 131 -11.34 3.84 14.56
N GLY A 132 -12.63 3.45 14.45
CA GLY A 132 -13.63 3.64 15.48
C GLY A 132 -14.58 4.80 15.16
N ASP A 133 -15.67 4.88 15.89
CA ASP A 133 -16.68 5.95 15.79
C ASP A 133 -17.27 6.12 14.39
N GLY A 134 -17.32 5.04 13.60
CA GLY A 134 -17.83 5.09 12.24
C GLY A 134 -16.91 5.80 11.26
N LEU A 135 -15.61 5.89 11.57
CA LEU A 135 -14.61 6.57 10.75
C LEU A 135 -13.60 5.58 10.19
N PHE A 136 -13.17 5.81 8.96
CA PHE A 136 -12.08 5.06 8.35
C PHE A 136 -10.72 5.73 8.56
N GLY A 137 -10.69 7.05 8.60
CA GLY A 137 -9.48 7.84 8.72
C GLY A 137 -8.67 7.86 7.42
N PRO A 138 -9.29 8.20 6.27
CA PRO A 138 -8.60 8.07 4.97
C PRO A 138 -7.34 8.91 4.87
N ASP A 139 -7.32 10.09 5.48
CA ASP A 139 -6.19 11.01 5.39
C ASP A 139 -5.14 10.81 6.48
N ASN A 140 -5.39 9.89 7.42
CA ASN A 140 -4.42 9.58 8.45
C ASN A 140 -3.22 8.84 7.86
N SER A 141 -2.04 9.10 8.41
CA SER A 141 -0.83 8.37 8.04
C SER A 141 -0.97 6.90 8.43
N CYS A 142 -0.32 6.05 7.67
CA CYS A 142 -0.28 4.64 7.96
C CYS A 142 1.12 4.29 8.48
N THR A 143 1.21 3.63 9.63
CA THR A 143 2.49 3.19 10.18
C THR A 143 2.95 1.92 9.50
N ARG A 144 4.25 1.60 9.65
CA ARG A 144 4.80 0.36 9.11
C ARG A 144 4.08 -0.86 9.68
N ALA A 145 3.74 -0.83 10.98
CA ALA A 145 2.99 -1.93 11.62
C ALA A 145 1.60 -2.10 10.99
N GLN A 146 0.91 -0.98 10.74
CA GLN A 146 -0.42 -1.02 10.11
C GLN A 146 -0.35 -1.59 8.70
N ILE A 147 0.63 -1.17 7.91
CA ILE A 147 0.81 -1.67 6.54
C ILE A 147 1.05 -3.18 6.55
N VAL A 148 1.94 -3.66 7.42
CA VAL A 148 2.24 -5.09 7.49
C VAL A 148 1.01 -5.88 7.94
N THR A 149 0.22 -5.32 8.86
CA THR A 149 -1.03 -5.95 9.30
C THR A 149 -2.03 -6.03 8.14
N PHE A 150 -2.18 -4.96 7.37
CA PHE A 150 -3.06 -4.95 6.20
C PHE A 150 -2.62 -6.00 5.18
N LEU A 151 -1.32 -6.07 4.89
CA LEU A 151 -0.76 -7.05 3.97
C LEU A 151 -1.04 -8.48 4.44
N PHE A 152 -0.77 -8.75 5.71
CA PHE A 152 -0.98 -10.08 6.29
C PHE A 152 -2.44 -10.51 6.13
N ARG A 153 -3.37 -9.63 6.53
CA ARG A 153 -4.80 -9.93 6.44
C ARG A 153 -5.26 -10.12 4.99
N ALA A 154 -4.76 -9.29 4.09
CA ALA A 154 -5.12 -9.37 2.67
C ALA A 154 -4.63 -10.68 2.04
N TYR A 155 -3.41 -11.10 2.37
CA TYR A 155 -2.84 -12.31 1.79
C TYR A 155 -3.33 -13.59 2.46
N GLN A 156 -3.81 -13.52 3.69
CA GLN A 156 -4.39 -14.70 4.35
C GLN A 156 -5.70 -15.15 3.73
N GLY A 157 -6.44 -14.24 3.12
CA GLY A 157 -7.68 -14.56 2.43
C GLY A 157 -7.49 -15.21 1.07
N LYS A 158 -6.26 -15.45 0.68
CA LYS A 158 -5.92 -15.98 -0.65
C LYS A 158 -5.61 -17.48 -0.62
#